data_da04759f8de2edf44ec45cfbc84d43a0
#
_entry.id   da04759f8de2edf44ec45cfbc84d43a0
#
_cell.length_a   1.000
_cell.length_b   1.000
_cell.length_c   1.000
_cell.angle_alpha   90.00
_cell.angle_beta   90.00
_cell.angle_gamma   90.00
#
_symmetry.space_group_name_H-M   'P 1'
#
loop_
_entity.id
_entity.type
_entity.pdbx_description
1 polymer ?
#
loop_
_entity_poly.entity_id
_entity_poly.type
_entity_poly.pdbx_seq_one_letter_code
_entity_poly.pdbx_strand_id
1 'polypeptide(L)'
;MGYLVEEWATRLAAVELSTALPRRWAHTQGVAHRAIEVGQVLGQDAGVLVAAATLHDIGYAPRLAMTGFHPLDGARFLRDEHGADERLTRMVANHSFALLEAEERGLREELASEFPLLEEPMLVDALVYCDMTTTPDGGRTTAEERVAEILGRYGDDSVVGRFIRRAAPEIFASVERVEAALADQPR
;
A
#
# COMPACT_ATOMS: atom_id res chain seq x y z
N MET A 1 -3.57 12.42 18.59
CA MET A 1 -2.53 11.38 18.42
C MET A 1 -2.22 11.09 16.95
N GLY A 2 -3.17 11.22 16.03
CA GLY A 2 -2.99 10.96 14.58
C GLY A 2 -1.87 11.76 13.91
N TYR A 3 -1.83 13.06 14.07
CA TYR A 3 -0.82 13.94 13.44
C TYR A 3 0.64 13.53 13.71
N LEU A 4 0.95 12.99 14.89
CA LEU A 4 2.33 12.57 15.22
C LEU A 4 2.76 11.31 14.43
N VAL A 5 1.81 10.41 14.14
CA VAL A 5 2.09 9.19 13.36
C VAL A 5 2.28 9.53 11.88
N GLU A 6 1.45 10.39 11.32
CA GLU A 6 1.52 10.85 9.93
C GLU A 6 2.83 11.60 9.64
N GLU A 7 3.22 12.53 10.52
CA GLU A 7 4.49 13.26 10.40
C GLU A 7 5.70 12.33 10.50
N TRP A 8 5.68 11.38 11.43
CA TRP A 8 6.73 10.37 11.56
C TRP A 8 6.83 9.53 10.30
N ALA A 9 5.70 9.02 9.80
CA ALA A 9 5.65 8.21 8.57
C ALA A 9 6.21 8.98 7.37
N THR A 10 5.83 10.26 7.21
CA THR A 10 6.31 11.11 6.12
C THR A 10 7.82 11.34 6.20
N ARG A 11 8.35 11.65 7.40
CA ARG A 11 9.80 11.83 7.58
C ARG A 11 10.57 10.54 7.28
N LEU A 12 10.07 9.41 7.77
CA LEU A 12 10.71 8.12 7.56
C LEU A 12 10.73 7.74 6.07
N ALA A 13 9.59 7.81 5.38
CA ALA A 13 9.49 7.54 3.95
C ALA A 13 10.39 8.49 3.13
N ALA A 14 10.44 9.78 3.49
CA ALA A 14 11.31 10.75 2.82
C ALA A 14 12.78 10.38 2.94
N VAL A 15 13.24 9.99 4.13
CA VAL A 15 14.64 9.55 4.36
C VAL A 15 14.98 8.34 3.49
N GLU A 16 14.11 7.36 3.43
CA GLU A 16 14.38 6.11 2.73
C GLU A 16 14.22 6.20 1.20
N LEU A 17 13.26 6.99 0.71
CA LEU A 17 12.87 6.94 -0.70
C LEU A 17 13.27 8.18 -1.50
N SER A 18 13.27 9.39 -0.92
CA SER A 18 13.29 10.62 -1.70
C SER A 18 14.53 10.77 -2.59
N THR A 19 15.70 10.39 -2.10
CA THR A 19 16.97 10.50 -2.84
C THR A 19 17.24 9.24 -3.67
N ALA A 20 17.00 8.06 -3.10
CA ALA A 20 17.34 6.79 -3.74
C ALA A 20 16.34 6.41 -4.85
N LEU A 21 15.06 6.73 -4.67
CA LEU A 21 13.95 6.33 -5.53
C LEU A 21 12.95 7.49 -5.74
N PRO A 22 13.34 8.59 -6.40
CA PRO A 22 12.52 9.82 -6.48
C PRO A 22 11.14 9.58 -7.13
N ARG A 23 11.04 8.70 -8.11
CA ARG A 23 9.75 8.35 -8.73
C ARG A 23 8.86 7.57 -7.76
N ARG A 24 9.42 6.65 -6.98
CA ARG A 24 8.72 5.93 -5.93
C ARG A 24 8.25 6.88 -4.82
N TRP A 25 9.09 7.82 -4.47
CA TRP A 25 8.72 8.87 -3.53
C TRP A 25 7.55 9.73 -4.03
N ALA A 26 7.54 10.11 -5.31
CA ALA A 26 6.40 10.82 -5.91
C ALA A 26 5.10 10.00 -5.85
N HIS A 27 5.16 8.70 -6.17
CA HIS A 27 4.03 7.78 -6.02
C HIS A 27 3.53 7.74 -4.57
N THR A 28 4.42 7.50 -3.61
CA THR A 28 4.12 7.47 -2.17
C THR A 28 3.41 8.74 -1.69
N GLN A 29 3.88 9.92 -2.12
CA GLN A 29 3.22 11.19 -1.80
C GLN A 29 1.81 11.28 -2.40
N GLY A 30 1.62 10.81 -3.63
CA GLY A 30 0.30 10.74 -4.27
C GLY A 30 -0.67 9.82 -3.52
N VAL A 31 -0.20 8.63 -3.11
CA VAL A 31 -0.99 7.66 -2.34
C VAL A 31 -1.37 8.23 -0.97
N ALA A 32 -0.43 8.89 -0.28
CA ALA A 32 -0.70 9.55 1.00
C ALA A 32 -1.72 10.69 0.87
N HIS A 33 -1.63 11.49 -0.21
CA HIS A 33 -2.60 12.53 -0.49
C HIS A 33 -4.01 11.97 -0.71
N ARG A 34 -4.11 10.86 -1.46
CA ARG A 34 -5.36 10.11 -1.64
C ARG A 34 -5.92 9.61 -0.31
N ALA A 35 -5.05 9.12 0.59
CA ALA A 35 -5.46 8.63 1.90
C ALA A 35 -6.07 9.74 2.78
N ILE A 36 -5.57 10.98 2.68
CA ILE A 36 -6.17 12.13 3.36
C ILE A 36 -7.59 12.39 2.85
N GLU A 37 -7.81 12.33 1.52
CA GLU A 37 -9.13 12.52 0.92
C GLU A 37 -10.12 11.43 1.33
N VAL A 38 -9.67 10.17 1.35
CA VAL A 38 -10.49 9.01 1.71
C VAL A 38 -10.72 8.90 3.23
N GLY A 39 -9.83 9.47 4.03
CA GLY A 39 -9.87 9.38 5.49
C GLY A 39 -11.21 9.78 6.12
N GLN A 40 -11.98 10.64 5.44
CA GLN A 40 -13.30 11.07 5.92
C GLN A 40 -14.32 9.92 6.12
N VAL A 41 -14.19 8.81 5.38
CA VAL A 41 -15.07 7.63 5.53
C VAL A 41 -14.60 6.67 6.62
N LEU A 42 -13.39 6.89 7.19
CA LEU A 42 -12.77 6.00 8.17
C LEU A 42 -12.80 6.57 9.61
N GLY A 43 -13.16 7.84 9.79
CA GLY A 43 -13.23 8.44 11.10
C GLY A 43 -11.90 8.37 11.88
N GLN A 44 -11.87 7.62 12.99
CA GLN A 44 -10.67 7.51 13.83
C GLN A 44 -9.50 6.77 13.16
N ASP A 45 -9.76 5.99 12.14
CA ASP A 45 -8.77 5.18 11.42
C ASP A 45 -8.07 5.94 10.30
N ALA A 46 -8.48 7.18 10.01
CA ALA A 46 -7.89 8.03 8.98
C ALA A 46 -6.37 8.18 9.14
N GLY A 47 -5.88 8.41 10.36
CA GLY A 47 -4.45 8.55 10.63
C GLY A 47 -3.64 7.27 10.36
N VAL A 48 -4.21 6.11 10.64
CA VAL A 48 -3.56 4.81 10.31
C VAL A 48 -3.52 4.60 8.81
N LEU A 49 -4.60 4.96 8.08
CA LEU A 49 -4.61 4.89 6.62
C LEU A 49 -3.52 5.78 6.01
N VAL A 50 -3.42 7.04 6.44
CA VAL A 50 -2.41 7.98 5.93
C VAL A 50 -0.99 7.47 6.19
N ALA A 51 -0.72 6.95 7.40
CA ALA A 51 0.58 6.36 7.72
C ALA A 51 0.88 5.13 6.87
N ALA A 52 -0.08 4.22 6.70
CA ALA A 52 0.08 3.02 5.86
C ALA A 52 0.30 3.40 4.39
N ALA A 53 -0.47 4.34 3.85
CA ALA A 53 -0.31 4.87 2.49
C ALA A 53 1.07 5.49 2.27
N THR A 54 1.60 6.18 3.28
CA THR A 54 2.92 6.80 3.24
C THR A 54 4.06 5.78 3.31
N LEU A 55 3.83 4.63 3.95
CA LEU A 55 4.87 3.63 4.24
C LEU A 55 4.75 2.34 3.43
N HIS A 56 3.67 2.14 2.65
CA HIS A 56 3.39 0.87 1.97
C HIS A 56 4.55 0.38 1.09
N ASP A 57 5.22 1.30 0.44
CA ASP A 57 6.32 1.03 -0.50
C ASP A 57 7.72 1.20 0.10
N ILE A 58 7.86 1.43 1.42
CA ILE A 58 9.15 1.74 2.05
C ILE A 58 10.18 0.62 1.84
N GLY A 59 9.73 -0.63 1.77
CA GLY A 59 10.59 -1.79 1.55
C GLY A 59 11.31 -1.83 0.20
N TYR A 60 10.98 -0.93 -0.74
CA TYR A 60 11.78 -0.74 -1.95
C TYR A 60 13.10 -0.02 -1.71
N ALA A 61 13.28 0.63 -0.57
CA ALA A 61 14.54 1.31 -0.25
C ALA A 61 15.72 0.31 -0.35
N PRO A 62 16.82 0.65 -1.07
CA PRO A 62 17.87 -0.32 -1.37
C PRO A 62 18.46 -1.01 -0.14
N ARG A 63 18.56 -0.29 0.99
CA ARG A 63 19.09 -0.87 2.23
C ARG A 63 18.13 -1.85 2.91
N LEU A 64 16.85 -1.83 2.56
CA LEU A 64 15.80 -2.65 3.16
C LEU A 64 15.47 -3.90 2.34
N ALA A 65 15.92 -3.97 1.09
CA ALA A 65 15.61 -5.05 0.15
C ALA A 65 16.34 -6.37 0.49
N MET A 66 15.92 -7.04 1.57
CA MET A 66 16.52 -8.28 2.06
C MET A 66 15.99 -9.51 1.34
N THR A 67 14.67 -9.62 1.17
CA THR A 67 14.01 -10.72 0.45
C THR A 67 13.74 -10.37 -1.02
N GLY A 68 13.79 -9.08 -1.36
CA GLY A 68 13.36 -8.56 -2.66
C GLY A 68 11.85 -8.50 -2.82
N PHE A 69 11.11 -8.69 -1.72
CA PHE A 69 9.66 -8.54 -1.65
C PHE A 69 9.30 -7.40 -0.70
N HIS A 70 9.09 -6.22 -1.26
CA HIS A 70 8.98 -4.96 -0.51
C HIS A 70 7.90 -4.93 0.57
N PRO A 71 6.73 -5.62 0.45
CA PRO A 71 5.75 -5.61 1.52
C PRO A 71 6.29 -6.27 2.79
N LEU A 72 6.98 -7.40 2.66
CA LEU A 72 7.59 -8.11 3.78
C LEU A 72 8.80 -7.34 4.35
N ASP A 73 9.69 -6.88 3.48
CA ASP A 73 10.89 -6.14 3.88
C ASP A 73 10.53 -4.83 4.60
N GLY A 74 9.54 -4.11 4.08
CA GLY A 74 9.03 -2.87 4.69
C GLY A 74 8.34 -3.10 6.03
N ALA A 75 7.50 -4.11 6.13
CA ALA A 75 6.81 -4.43 7.39
C ALA A 75 7.78 -4.87 8.49
N ARG A 76 8.77 -5.69 8.16
CA ARG A 76 9.84 -6.09 9.10
C ARG A 76 10.63 -4.87 9.58
N PHE A 77 11.04 -4.00 8.68
CA PHE A 77 11.73 -2.76 9.02
C PHE A 77 10.94 -1.89 10.01
N LEU A 78 9.65 -1.70 9.74
CA LEU A 78 8.78 -0.92 10.61
C LEU A 78 8.61 -1.56 11.99
N ARG A 79 8.45 -2.88 12.04
CA ARG A 79 8.33 -3.64 13.30
C ARG A 79 9.63 -3.65 14.08
N ASP A 80 10.72 -4.03 13.45
CA ASP A 80 11.97 -4.41 14.15
C ASP A 80 12.85 -3.20 14.48
N GLU A 81 12.90 -2.19 13.60
CA GLU A 81 13.73 -0.99 13.83
C GLU A 81 12.94 0.19 14.44
N HIS A 82 11.62 0.25 14.23
CA HIS A 82 10.82 1.39 14.68
C HIS A 82 9.76 1.04 15.74
N GLY A 83 9.55 -0.24 16.04
CA GLY A 83 8.51 -0.66 16.99
C GLY A 83 7.11 -0.16 16.58
N ALA A 84 6.87 -0.09 15.27
CA ALA A 84 5.60 0.42 14.75
C ALA A 84 4.43 -0.47 15.19
N ASP A 85 3.27 0.15 15.32
CA ASP A 85 2.03 -0.53 15.69
C ASP A 85 1.73 -1.73 14.78
N GLU A 86 1.25 -2.83 15.37
CA GLU A 86 0.97 -4.08 14.67
C GLU A 86 -0.03 -3.88 13.52
N ARG A 87 -1.05 -3.06 13.73
CA ARG A 87 -2.07 -2.76 12.73
C ARG A 87 -1.46 -2.08 11.51
N LEU A 88 -0.55 -1.12 11.71
CA LEU A 88 0.17 -0.43 10.65
C LEU A 88 1.10 -1.39 9.89
N THR A 89 1.86 -2.21 10.60
CA THR A 89 2.78 -3.16 9.95
C THR A 89 2.04 -4.23 9.15
N ARG A 90 0.90 -4.72 9.64
CA ARG A 90 0.03 -5.66 8.90
C ARG A 90 -0.57 -5.03 7.65
N MET A 91 -0.94 -3.74 7.69
CA MET A 91 -1.40 -3.01 6.49
C MET A 91 -0.28 -2.91 5.44
N VAL A 92 0.92 -2.53 5.85
CA VAL A 92 2.07 -2.44 4.94
C VAL A 92 2.43 -3.81 4.36
N ALA A 93 2.45 -4.86 5.17
CA ALA A 93 2.76 -6.23 4.75
C ALA A 93 1.77 -6.79 3.72
N ASN A 94 0.50 -6.41 3.82
CA ASN A 94 -0.58 -7.01 3.03
C ASN A 94 -1.23 -6.04 2.02
N HIS A 95 -0.63 -4.86 1.79
CA HIS A 95 -1.22 -3.89 0.87
C HIS A 95 -1.40 -4.46 -0.54
N SER A 96 -2.44 -3.99 -1.20
CA SER A 96 -2.75 -4.32 -2.61
C SER A 96 -2.68 -5.82 -2.92
N PHE A 97 -3.19 -6.66 -2.00
CA PHE A 97 -3.22 -8.12 -2.12
C PHE A 97 -1.84 -8.80 -2.19
N ALA A 98 -0.86 -8.24 -1.49
CA ALA A 98 0.52 -8.72 -1.45
C ALA A 98 0.66 -10.23 -1.16
N LEU A 99 -0.30 -10.84 -0.44
CA LEU A 99 -0.30 -12.28 -0.15
C LEU A 99 -0.37 -13.15 -1.42
N LEU A 100 -1.02 -12.65 -2.50
CA LEU A 100 -1.04 -13.32 -3.80
C LEU A 100 0.32 -13.21 -4.52
N GLU A 101 1.01 -12.07 -4.39
CA GLU A 101 2.37 -11.92 -4.92
C GLU A 101 3.37 -12.76 -4.10
N ALA A 102 3.20 -12.81 -2.79
CA ALA A 102 4.00 -13.67 -1.91
C ALA A 102 3.92 -15.15 -2.30
N GLU A 103 2.72 -15.62 -2.72
CA GLU A 103 2.52 -16.98 -3.25
C GLU A 103 3.37 -17.22 -4.51
N GLU A 104 3.35 -16.30 -5.48
CA GLU A 104 4.17 -16.39 -6.70
C GLU A 104 5.68 -16.38 -6.40
N ARG A 105 6.08 -15.82 -5.26
CA ARG A 105 7.48 -15.75 -4.79
C ARG A 105 7.89 -16.88 -3.86
N GLY A 106 6.95 -17.74 -3.42
CA GLY A 106 7.21 -18.77 -2.42
C GLY A 106 7.35 -18.23 -0.98
N LEU A 107 6.84 -17.03 -0.71
CA LEU A 107 6.93 -16.34 0.59
C LEU A 107 5.58 -16.27 1.33
N ARG A 108 4.54 -16.94 0.81
CA ARG A 108 3.18 -16.84 1.36
C ARG A 108 3.09 -17.24 2.84
N GLU A 109 3.68 -18.38 3.21
CA GLU A 109 3.63 -18.87 4.58
C GLU A 109 4.38 -17.94 5.54
N GLU A 110 5.53 -17.44 5.10
CA GLU A 110 6.36 -16.52 5.85
C GLU A 110 5.61 -15.19 6.10
N LEU A 111 5.06 -14.58 5.05
CA LEU A 111 4.27 -13.36 5.18
C LEU A 111 3.05 -13.56 6.08
N ALA A 112 2.27 -14.61 5.86
CA ALA A 112 1.03 -14.86 6.59
C ALA A 112 1.27 -15.16 8.07
N SER A 113 2.38 -15.83 8.41
CA SER A 113 2.73 -16.15 9.80
C SER A 113 3.22 -14.92 10.57
N GLU A 114 4.00 -14.03 9.94
CA GLU A 114 4.52 -12.83 10.59
C GLU A 114 3.50 -11.68 10.63
N PHE A 115 2.73 -11.53 9.57
CA PHE A 115 1.77 -10.44 9.41
C PHE A 115 0.41 -10.96 8.93
N PRO A 116 -0.40 -11.56 9.82
CA PRO A 116 -1.74 -12.04 9.47
C PRO A 116 -2.59 -10.91 8.83
N LEU A 117 -3.52 -11.29 7.96
CA LEU A 117 -4.45 -10.34 7.35
C LEU A 117 -5.22 -9.55 8.42
N LEU A 118 -5.43 -8.27 8.15
CA LEU A 118 -6.20 -7.41 9.02
C LEU A 118 -7.71 -7.63 8.78
N GLU A 119 -8.47 -7.85 9.86
CA GLU A 119 -9.92 -8.06 9.80
C GLU A 119 -10.70 -6.72 9.88
N GLU A 120 -10.30 -5.76 9.05
CA GLU A 120 -10.88 -4.42 8.95
C GLU A 120 -11.11 -4.07 7.47
N PRO A 121 -12.17 -4.63 6.84
CA PRO A 121 -12.32 -4.61 5.39
C PRO A 121 -12.25 -3.21 4.77
N MET A 122 -12.95 -2.21 5.34
CA MET A 122 -12.96 -0.86 4.78
C MET A 122 -11.59 -0.17 4.87
N LEU A 123 -10.81 -0.42 5.92
CA LEU A 123 -9.46 0.12 6.05
C LEU A 123 -8.50 -0.49 5.01
N VAL A 124 -8.61 -1.81 4.81
CA VAL A 124 -7.84 -2.53 3.79
C VAL A 124 -8.22 -2.05 2.39
N ASP A 125 -9.53 -1.98 2.08
CA ASP A 125 -10.03 -1.48 0.80
C ASP A 125 -9.58 -0.04 0.52
N ALA A 126 -9.58 0.81 1.54
CA ALA A 126 -9.13 2.19 1.42
C ALA A 126 -7.65 2.30 1.02
N LEU A 127 -6.78 1.44 1.56
CA LEU A 127 -5.36 1.42 1.15
C LEU A 127 -5.21 0.92 -0.28
N VAL A 128 -5.94 -0.14 -0.67
CA VAL A 128 -5.98 -0.62 -2.06
C VAL A 128 -6.44 0.49 -3.00
N TYR A 129 -7.52 1.19 -2.65
CA TYR A 129 -8.02 2.33 -3.43
C TYR A 129 -6.95 3.40 -3.61
N CYS A 130 -6.29 3.83 -2.53
CA CYS A 130 -5.29 4.88 -2.58
C CYS A 130 -4.11 4.51 -3.50
N ASP A 131 -3.57 3.30 -3.36
CA ASP A 131 -2.46 2.82 -4.18
C ASP A 131 -2.87 2.63 -5.64
N MET A 132 -3.98 1.90 -5.88
CA MET A 132 -4.38 1.49 -7.22
C MET A 132 -5.10 2.57 -8.02
N THR A 133 -5.37 3.73 -7.44
CA THR A 133 -5.84 4.93 -8.16
C THR A 133 -4.79 6.04 -8.22
N THR A 134 -3.52 5.71 -7.98
CA THR A 134 -2.38 6.63 -8.06
C THR A 134 -1.35 6.13 -9.09
N THR A 135 -0.93 7.01 -10.00
CA THR A 135 0.10 6.69 -11.01
C THR A 135 1.49 6.53 -10.36
N PRO A 136 2.47 5.91 -11.07
CA PRO A 136 3.86 5.86 -10.58
C PRO A 136 4.51 7.21 -10.30
N ASP A 137 3.97 8.28 -10.87
CA ASP A 137 4.47 9.66 -10.72
C ASP A 137 3.61 10.48 -9.73
N GLY A 138 2.70 9.82 -8.99
CA GLY A 138 1.88 10.43 -7.95
C GLY A 138 0.60 11.13 -8.42
N GLY A 139 0.27 11.05 -9.72
CA GLY A 139 -0.97 11.58 -10.27
C GLY A 139 -2.18 10.66 -10.05
N ARG A 140 -3.37 11.13 -10.42
CA ARG A 140 -4.60 10.33 -10.35
C ARG A 140 -4.74 9.44 -11.58
N THR A 141 -5.33 8.26 -11.40
CA THR A 141 -5.68 7.31 -12.46
C THR A 141 -6.88 6.48 -12.02
N THR A 142 -7.40 5.60 -12.89
CA THR A 142 -8.34 4.56 -12.51
C THR A 142 -7.62 3.26 -12.17
N ALA A 143 -8.29 2.36 -11.46
CA ALA A 143 -7.72 1.05 -11.14
C ALA A 143 -7.43 0.22 -12.40
N GLU A 144 -8.30 0.32 -13.41
CA GLU A 144 -8.15 -0.36 -14.71
C GLU A 144 -6.90 0.14 -15.44
N GLU A 145 -6.72 1.47 -15.54
CA GLU A 145 -5.54 2.08 -16.16
C GLU A 145 -4.26 1.68 -15.39
N ARG A 146 -4.33 1.64 -14.05
CA ARG A 146 -3.20 1.25 -13.20
C ARG A 146 -2.82 -0.21 -13.40
N VAL A 147 -3.79 -1.13 -13.44
CA VAL A 147 -3.57 -2.55 -13.74
C VAL A 147 -2.96 -2.71 -15.14
N ALA A 148 -3.51 -2.02 -16.14
CA ALA A 148 -2.99 -2.05 -17.50
C ALA A 148 -1.55 -1.51 -17.59
N GLU A 149 -1.21 -0.44 -16.86
CA GLU A 149 0.14 0.11 -16.76
C GLU A 149 1.12 -0.91 -16.15
N ILE A 150 0.73 -1.57 -15.05
CA ILE A 150 1.56 -2.58 -14.40
C ILE A 150 1.83 -3.75 -15.36
N LEU A 151 0.80 -4.27 -16.02
CA LEU A 151 0.94 -5.34 -17.00
C LEU A 151 1.85 -4.93 -18.18
N GLY A 152 1.68 -3.71 -18.69
CA GLY A 152 2.52 -3.17 -19.76
C GLY A 152 3.99 -3.03 -19.36
N ARG A 153 4.26 -2.67 -18.11
CA ARG A 153 5.63 -2.47 -17.60
C ARG A 153 6.36 -3.77 -17.27
N TYR A 154 5.68 -4.73 -16.66
CA TYR A 154 6.32 -5.95 -16.18
C TYR A 154 6.12 -7.15 -17.12
N GLY A 155 5.12 -7.09 -17.98
CA GLY A 155 4.73 -8.21 -18.85
C GLY A 155 3.88 -9.26 -18.14
N ASP A 156 3.04 -9.91 -18.92
CA ASP A 156 2.01 -10.83 -18.43
C ASP A 156 2.54 -12.07 -17.71
N ASP A 157 3.68 -12.57 -18.12
CA ASP A 157 4.28 -13.82 -17.64
C ASP A 157 5.26 -13.61 -16.49
N SER A 158 5.50 -12.36 -16.10
CA SER A 158 6.31 -12.05 -14.91
C SER A 158 5.59 -12.44 -13.62
N VAL A 159 6.31 -12.53 -12.52
CA VAL A 159 5.73 -12.70 -11.18
C VAL A 159 4.68 -11.63 -10.91
N VAL A 160 5.04 -10.36 -11.18
CA VAL A 160 4.13 -9.22 -10.97
C VAL A 160 2.92 -9.29 -11.91
N GLY A 161 3.11 -9.64 -13.19
CA GLY A 161 2.01 -9.76 -14.15
C GLY A 161 1.02 -10.87 -13.78
N ARG A 162 1.50 -12.05 -13.36
CA ARG A 162 0.62 -13.13 -12.89
C ARG A 162 -0.15 -12.74 -11.63
N PHE A 163 0.56 -12.13 -10.66
CA PHE A 163 -0.04 -11.63 -9.43
C PHE A 163 -1.15 -10.61 -9.73
N ILE A 164 -0.85 -9.55 -10.47
CA ILE A 164 -1.79 -8.44 -10.68
C ILE A 164 -3.05 -8.90 -11.44
N ARG A 165 -2.93 -9.84 -12.38
CA ARG A 165 -4.10 -10.46 -13.05
C ARG A 165 -4.99 -11.22 -12.08
N ARG A 166 -4.41 -11.94 -11.13
CA ARG A 166 -5.17 -12.66 -10.11
C ARG A 166 -5.83 -11.71 -9.12
N ALA A 167 -5.17 -10.61 -8.79
CA ALA A 167 -5.66 -9.61 -7.85
C ALA A 167 -6.67 -8.63 -8.47
N ALA A 168 -6.65 -8.41 -9.78
CA ALA A 168 -7.44 -7.36 -10.44
C ALA A 168 -8.95 -7.38 -10.10
N PRO A 169 -9.67 -8.52 -10.07
CA PRO A 169 -11.09 -8.53 -9.70
C PRO A 169 -11.33 -7.99 -8.28
N GLU A 170 -10.48 -8.36 -7.32
CA GLU A 170 -10.60 -7.91 -5.93
C GLU A 170 -10.16 -6.44 -5.78
N ILE A 171 -9.16 -6.01 -6.53
CA ILE A 171 -8.74 -4.59 -6.60
C ILE A 171 -9.92 -3.73 -7.06
N PHE A 172 -10.58 -4.11 -8.16
CA PHE A 172 -11.75 -3.37 -8.68
C PHE A 172 -12.90 -3.36 -7.68
N ALA A 173 -13.20 -4.49 -7.05
CA ALA A 173 -14.24 -4.57 -6.03
C ALA A 173 -13.92 -3.71 -4.79
N SER A 174 -12.66 -3.63 -4.37
CA SER A 174 -12.23 -2.73 -3.28
C SER A 174 -12.43 -1.27 -3.66
N VAL A 175 -12.06 -0.90 -4.89
CA VAL A 175 -12.24 0.47 -5.40
C VAL A 175 -13.72 0.85 -5.44
N GLU A 176 -14.59 0.00 -5.96
CA GLU A 176 -16.04 0.21 -6.00
C GLU A 176 -16.64 0.40 -4.61
N ARG A 177 -16.22 -0.40 -3.61
CA ARG A 177 -16.69 -0.26 -2.22
C ARG A 177 -16.32 1.08 -1.60
N VAL A 178 -15.09 1.55 -1.84
CA VAL A 178 -14.63 2.85 -1.33
C VAL A 178 -15.35 4.00 -2.03
N GLU A 179 -15.53 3.94 -3.35
CA GLU A 179 -16.26 4.96 -4.12
C GLU A 179 -17.71 5.06 -3.66
N ALA A 180 -18.37 3.93 -3.41
CA ALA A 180 -19.72 3.92 -2.85
C ALA A 180 -19.77 4.59 -1.47
N ALA A 181 -18.81 4.26 -0.57
CA ALA A 181 -18.74 4.87 0.74
C ALA A 181 -18.48 6.40 0.70
N LEU A 182 -17.66 6.84 -0.27
CA LEU A 182 -17.43 8.28 -0.49
C LEU A 182 -18.66 9.00 -1.03
N ALA A 183 -19.45 8.37 -1.90
CA ALA A 183 -20.68 8.92 -2.45
C ALA A 183 -21.79 9.07 -1.40
N ASP A 184 -21.80 8.20 -0.39
CA ASP A 184 -22.80 8.19 0.70
C ASP A 184 -22.50 9.24 1.79
N GLN A 185 -21.36 9.95 1.74
CA GLN A 185 -21.07 11.00 2.72
C GLN A 185 -21.98 12.21 2.53
N PRO A 186 -22.58 12.74 3.60
CA PRO A 186 -23.37 13.98 3.52
C PRO A 186 -22.45 15.14 3.09
N ARG A 187 -22.91 15.89 2.11
CA ARG A 187 -22.25 17.12 1.64
C ARG A 187 -22.31 18.23 2.66
#